data_2183d0aa7553b493b79ce593dd295ed9
#
_entry.id   2183d0aa7553b493b79ce593dd295ed9
#
_cell.length_a   1.000
_cell.length_b   1.000
_cell.length_c   1.000
_cell.angle_alpha   90.00
_cell.angle_beta   90.00
_cell.angle_gamma   90.00
#
_symmetry.space_group_name_H-M   'P 1'
#
loop_
_entity.id
_entity.type
_entity.pdbx_description
1 polymer ?
#
loop_
_entity_poly.entity_id
_entity_poly.type
_entity_poly.pdbx_seq_one_letter_code
_entity_poly.pdbx_strand_id
1 'polypeptide(L)'
;MPEMAFNYMKNIKILFGILTLIIALTTVSMAQNVSLPSLDGATVSLASQRGKVVVLAIGASWLPLSKQQAVIVNKLSKKYSSSDVVIYFVTTDSANAKSKNFADDAAVRAFATRNKMTATVLRDADGAATLKKFKVDQLPSFVVIDKNGNPSEPYAGLDPDATATDNLANSIIQAIDKLL
;
A
#
# COMPACT_ATOMS: atom_id res chain seq x y z
N MET A 1 14.96 -52.10 -29.07
CA MET A 1 15.44 -50.68 -29.08
C MET A 1 14.35 -49.60 -29.14
N PRO A 2 13.11 -49.76 -29.65
CA PRO A 2 12.13 -48.66 -29.68
C PRO A 2 11.51 -48.31 -28.31
N GLU A 3 11.36 -49.28 -27.39
CA GLU A 3 10.71 -49.04 -26.07
C GLU A 3 11.52 -48.14 -25.13
N MET A 4 12.84 -48.21 -25.13
CA MET A 4 13.71 -47.37 -24.31
C MET A 4 13.64 -45.90 -24.73
N ALA A 5 13.58 -45.64 -26.03
CA ALA A 5 13.46 -44.27 -26.56
C ALA A 5 12.09 -43.65 -26.24
N PHE A 6 11.02 -44.43 -26.26
CA PHE A 6 9.66 -43.97 -25.92
C PHE A 6 9.52 -43.59 -24.44
N ASN A 7 10.06 -44.42 -23.54
CA ASN A 7 10.07 -44.12 -22.11
C ASN A 7 10.94 -42.92 -21.77
N TYR A 8 12.07 -42.72 -22.43
CA TYR A 8 12.93 -41.56 -22.26
C TYR A 8 12.23 -40.24 -22.65
N MET A 9 11.56 -40.22 -23.80
CA MET A 9 10.79 -39.08 -24.27
C MET A 9 9.59 -38.77 -23.39
N LYS A 10 8.91 -39.77 -22.82
CA LYS A 10 7.81 -39.59 -21.86
C LYS A 10 8.28 -38.94 -20.57
N ASN A 11 9.43 -39.40 -20.05
CA ASN A 11 10.02 -38.85 -18.83
C ASN A 11 10.53 -37.40 -19.02
N ILE A 12 11.06 -37.03 -20.18
CA ILE A 12 11.46 -35.67 -20.53
C ILE A 12 10.24 -34.74 -20.57
N LYS A 13 9.12 -35.17 -21.16
CA LYS A 13 7.89 -34.36 -21.19
C LYS A 13 7.32 -34.12 -19.79
N ILE A 14 7.38 -35.09 -18.89
CA ILE A 14 6.97 -34.98 -17.49
C ILE A 14 7.89 -34.02 -16.75
N LEU A 15 9.22 -34.13 -16.94
CA LEU A 15 10.20 -33.24 -16.33
C LEU A 15 10.03 -31.78 -16.79
N PHE A 16 9.76 -31.55 -18.08
CA PHE A 16 9.46 -30.23 -18.63
C PHE A 16 8.15 -29.66 -18.10
N GLY A 17 7.12 -30.48 -17.92
CA GLY A 17 5.84 -30.07 -17.33
C GLY A 17 5.97 -29.67 -15.86
N ILE A 18 6.81 -30.38 -15.09
CA ILE A 18 7.07 -30.04 -13.66
C ILE A 18 7.93 -28.77 -13.56
N LEU A 19 8.91 -28.59 -14.45
CA LEU A 19 9.76 -27.38 -14.45
C LEU A 19 8.96 -26.11 -14.82
N THR A 20 8.04 -26.21 -15.78
CA THR A 20 7.14 -25.08 -16.12
C THR A 20 6.17 -24.76 -14.99
N LEU A 21 5.69 -25.73 -14.23
CA LEU A 21 4.80 -25.52 -13.10
C LEU A 21 5.52 -24.82 -11.92
N ILE A 22 6.80 -25.13 -11.70
CA ILE A 22 7.60 -24.52 -10.63
C ILE A 22 7.92 -23.05 -10.92
N ILE A 23 8.12 -22.66 -12.18
CA ILE A 23 8.42 -21.27 -12.59
C ILE A 23 7.19 -20.36 -12.42
N ALA A 24 5.96 -20.89 -12.51
CA ALA A 24 4.74 -20.12 -12.37
C ALA A 24 4.43 -19.67 -10.92
N LEU A 25 5.15 -20.19 -9.91
CA LEU A 25 4.90 -19.94 -8.48
C LEU A 25 5.78 -18.84 -7.86
N THR A 26 6.64 -18.15 -8.60
CA THR A 26 7.59 -17.18 -8.04
C THR A 26 7.31 -15.71 -8.40
N THR A 27 6.06 -15.31 -8.57
CA THR A 27 5.74 -13.89 -8.55
C THR A 27 5.75 -13.40 -7.11
N VAL A 28 6.93 -13.06 -6.58
CA VAL A 28 7.04 -12.36 -5.30
C VAL A 28 6.46 -10.98 -5.50
N SER A 29 5.26 -10.77 -4.99
CA SER A 29 4.60 -9.46 -5.04
C SER A 29 5.43 -8.42 -4.28
N MET A 30 5.66 -7.29 -4.91
CA MET A 30 6.55 -6.22 -4.42
C MET A 30 6.14 -5.65 -3.05
N ALA A 31 4.84 -5.62 -2.73
CA ALA A 31 4.34 -5.10 -1.46
C ALA A 31 4.64 -6.00 -0.25
N GLN A 32 4.96 -7.28 -0.46
CA GLN A 32 5.04 -8.27 0.62
C GLN A 32 6.14 -8.04 1.66
N ASN A 33 7.18 -7.27 1.34
CA ASN A 33 8.33 -7.06 2.21
C ASN A 33 8.30 -5.71 2.95
N VAL A 34 7.11 -5.10 3.11
CA VAL A 34 6.95 -3.86 3.88
C VAL A 34 6.26 -4.18 5.19
N SER A 35 6.92 -3.81 6.29
CA SER A 35 6.37 -3.87 7.65
C SER A 35 6.62 -2.53 8.32
N LEU A 36 5.58 -1.94 8.87
CA LEU A 36 5.62 -0.61 9.46
C LEU A 36 5.06 -0.63 10.89
N PRO A 37 5.68 0.08 11.84
CA PRO A 37 5.11 0.24 13.15
C PRO A 37 3.87 1.16 13.09
N SER A 38 2.83 0.80 13.84
CA SER A 38 1.68 1.67 14.08
C SER A 38 1.91 2.56 15.30
N LEU A 39 1.18 3.65 15.40
CA LEU A 39 1.20 4.50 16.60
C LEU A 39 0.77 3.75 17.87
N ASP A 40 0.01 2.66 17.74
CA ASP A 40 -0.46 1.84 18.88
C ASP A 40 0.54 0.78 19.32
N GLY A 41 1.75 0.79 18.74
CA GLY A 41 2.85 -0.09 19.10
C GLY A 41 2.85 -1.47 18.39
N ALA A 42 1.83 -1.76 17.57
CA ALA A 42 1.84 -2.96 16.73
C ALA A 42 2.71 -2.78 15.48
N THR A 43 3.19 -3.87 14.91
CA THR A 43 3.82 -3.86 13.59
C THR A 43 2.85 -4.42 12.57
N VAL A 44 2.57 -3.66 11.53
CA VAL A 44 1.73 -4.08 10.41
C VAL A 44 2.61 -4.53 9.24
N SER A 45 2.49 -5.80 8.87
CA SER A 45 3.10 -6.36 7.67
C SER A 45 2.09 -6.32 6.52
N LEU A 46 2.45 -5.73 5.38
CA LEU A 46 1.59 -5.73 4.19
C LEU A 46 1.40 -7.16 3.64
N ALA A 47 2.36 -8.06 3.87
CA ALA A 47 2.23 -9.47 3.51
C ALA A 47 1.04 -10.17 4.22
N SER A 48 0.75 -9.77 5.46
CA SER A 48 -0.38 -10.33 6.23
C SER A 48 -1.74 -9.82 5.78
N GLN A 49 -1.79 -8.84 4.87
CA GLN A 49 -3.03 -8.28 4.32
C GLN A 49 -3.46 -8.95 3.01
N ARG A 50 -2.81 -10.03 2.58
CA ARG A 50 -3.24 -10.78 1.40
C ARG A 50 -4.70 -11.23 1.51
N GLY A 51 -5.39 -11.23 0.37
CA GLY A 51 -6.83 -11.47 0.31
C GLY A 51 -7.67 -10.21 0.50
N LYS A 52 -7.05 -9.09 0.94
CA LYS A 52 -7.71 -7.78 1.07
C LYS A 52 -7.14 -6.79 0.07
N VAL A 53 -7.95 -5.81 -0.31
CA VAL A 53 -7.46 -4.61 -1.00
C VAL A 53 -6.89 -3.67 0.05
N VAL A 54 -5.66 -3.19 -0.13
CA VAL A 54 -5.00 -2.28 0.81
C VAL A 54 -4.82 -0.92 0.16
N VAL A 55 -5.18 0.13 0.88
CA VAL A 55 -4.92 1.52 0.47
C VAL A 55 -3.88 2.11 1.41
N LEU A 56 -2.77 2.56 0.85
CA LEU A 56 -1.75 3.33 1.57
C LEU A 56 -1.92 4.80 1.19
N ALA A 57 -2.32 5.64 2.14
CA ALA A 57 -2.29 7.08 2.02
C ALA A 57 -0.95 7.56 2.58
N ILE A 58 0.03 7.82 1.69
CA ILE A 58 1.40 8.16 2.06
C ILE A 58 1.55 9.68 2.08
N GLY A 59 1.92 10.23 3.23
CA GLY A 59 2.02 11.68 3.44
C GLY A 59 2.84 12.03 4.66
N ALA A 60 2.73 13.26 5.14
CA ALA A 60 3.37 13.71 6.38
C ALA A 60 2.49 14.73 7.10
N SER A 61 2.54 14.77 8.44
CA SER A 61 1.65 15.61 9.24
C SER A 61 1.84 17.12 9.03
N TRP A 62 3.02 17.54 8.56
CA TRP A 62 3.40 18.93 8.31
C TRP A 62 3.05 19.44 6.90
N LEU A 63 2.71 18.55 5.95
CA LEU A 63 2.38 18.96 4.59
C LEU A 63 1.04 19.70 4.54
N PRO A 64 0.95 20.83 3.82
CA PRO A 64 -0.30 21.60 3.72
C PRO A 64 -1.49 20.77 3.21
N LEU A 65 -1.24 19.89 2.23
CA LEU A 65 -2.27 19.06 1.58
C LEU A 65 -2.62 17.78 2.36
N SER A 66 -1.94 17.46 3.45
CA SER A 66 -2.26 16.27 4.26
C SER A 66 -3.62 16.35 4.96
N LYS A 67 -4.15 17.57 5.17
CA LYS A 67 -5.53 17.73 5.61
C LYS A 67 -6.53 17.23 4.56
N GLN A 68 -6.35 17.57 3.29
CA GLN A 68 -7.17 17.09 2.18
C GLN A 68 -7.00 15.57 2.01
N GLN A 69 -5.78 15.06 2.17
CA GLN A 69 -5.54 13.62 2.18
C GLN A 69 -6.34 12.92 3.30
N ALA A 70 -6.38 13.48 4.50
CA ALA A 70 -7.16 12.94 5.61
C ALA A 70 -8.67 12.91 5.30
N VAL A 71 -9.20 13.91 4.57
CA VAL A 71 -10.60 13.90 4.10
C VAL A 71 -10.87 12.68 3.20
N ILE A 72 -9.97 12.40 2.24
CA ILE A 72 -10.10 11.23 1.37
C ILE A 72 -10.00 9.94 2.21
N VAL A 73 -9.02 9.83 3.11
CA VAL A 73 -8.87 8.68 4.01
C VAL A 73 -10.16 8.40 4.77
N ASN A 74 -10.77 9.43 5.36
CA ASN A 74 -12.01 9.28 6.11
C ASN A 74 -13.19 8.86 5.20
N LYS A 75 -13.30 9.43 3.98
CA LYS A 75 -14.30 9.05 2.97
C LYS A 75 -14.18 7.57 2.61
N LEU A 76 -12.96 7.10 2.34
CA LEU A 76 -12.68 5.70 2.02
C LEU A 76 -12.96 4.78 3.22
N SER A 77 -12.49 5.13 4.42
CA SER A 77 -12.70 4.35 5.64
C SER A 77 -14.20 4.17 5.95
N LYS A 78 -15.00 5.22 5.74
CA LYS A 78 -16.46 5.15 5.89
C LYS A 78 -17.10 4.26 4.83
N LYS A 79 -16.74 4.43 3.54
CA LYS A 79 -17.31 3.67 2.41
C LYS A 79 -17.04 2.18 2.55
N TYR A 80 -15.84 1.80 2.98
CA TYR A 80 -15.39 0.41 2.98
C TYR A 80 -15.34 -0.24 4.38
N SER A 81 -16.04 0.32 5.36
CA SER A 81 -16.03 -0.14 6.75
C SER A 81 -16.46 -1.61 6.96
N SER A 82 -17.21 -2.19 6.02
CA SER A 82 -17.72 -3.57 6.07
C SER A 82 -17.19 -4.43 4.92
N SER A 83 -16.10 -4.01 4.26
CA SER A 83 -15.53 -4.67 3.08
C SER A 83 -14.16 -5.26 3.38
N ASP A 84 -13.66 -6.13 2.48
CA ASP A 84 -12.29 -6.62 2.51
C ASP A 84 -11.29 -5.56 1.99
N VAL A 85 -11.43 -4.33 2.50
CA VAL A 85 -10.54 -3.19 2.23
C VAL A 85 -9.93 -2.70 3.52
N VAL A 86 -8.62 -2.53 3.54
CA VAL A 86 -7.89 -1.96 4.68
C VAL A 86 -7.23 -0.66 4.25
N ILE A 87 -7.40 0.38 5.05
CA ILE A 87 -6.86 1.70 4.76
C ILE A 87 -5.88 2.09 5.84
N TYR A 88 -4.68 2.46 5.43
CA TYR A 88 -3.62 2.97 6.29
C TYR A 88 -3.25 4.40 5.91
N PHE A 89 -3.05 5.25 6.90
CA PHE A 89 -2.31 6.49 6.72
C PHE A 89 -0.86 6.25 7.09
N VAL A 90 0.04 6.37 6.13
CA VAL A 90 1.48 6.15 6.31
C VAL A 90 2.15 7.52 6.39
N THR A 91 2.65 7.86 7.57
CA THR A 91 3.33 9.14 7.76
C THR A 91 4.83 9.02 7.59
N THR A 92 5.38 9.89 6.72
CA THR A 92 6.81 9.98 6.41
C THR A 92 7.54 11.05 7.22
N ASP A 93 6.91 11.54 8.29
CA ASP A 93 7.55 12.47 9.22
C ASP A 93 8.88 11.90 9.73
N SER A 94 9.91 12.73 9.77
CA SER A 94 11.22 12.31 10.24
C SER A 94 11.20 11.97 11.73
N ALA A 95 11.92 10.93 12.11
CA ALA A 95 12.18 10.58 13.51
C ALA A 95 13.41 11.35 14.08
N ASN A 96 14.17 12.03 13.23
CA ASN A 96 15.33 12.79 13.65
C ASN A 96 14.93 14.18 14.16
N ALA A 97 15.09 14.44 15.46
CA ALA A 97 14.73 15.69 16.10
C ALA A 97 15.44 16.94 15.52
N LYS A 98 16.53 16.77 14.77
CA LYS A 98 17.22 17.86 14.07
C LYS A 98 16.67 18.12 12.66
N SER A 99 15.78 17.27 12.16
CA SER A 99 15.16 17.44 10.85
C SER A 99 14.10 18.55 10.91
N LYS A 100 14.01 19.34 9.83
CA LYS A 100 12.90 20.31 9.65
C LYS A 100 11.54 19.62 9.55
N ASN A 101 11.53 18.35 9.16
CA ASN A 101 10.34 17.52 8.96
C ASN A 101 10.11 16.59 10.16
N PHE A 102 10.71 16.89 11.31
CA PHE A 102 10.53 16.10 12.52
C PHE A 102 9.10 16.19 13.04
N ALA A 103 8.52 15.04 13.33
CA ALA A 103 7.35 14.94 14.19
C ALA A 103 7.44 13.65 15.00
N ASP A 104 7.33 13.77 16.31
CA ASP A 104 7.21 12.61 17.20
C ASP A 104 5.82 11.97 17.09
N ASP A 105 5.64 10.83 17.75
CA ASP A 105 4.37 10.11 17.73
C ASP A 105 3.22 10.92 18.36
N ALA A 106 3.51 11.79 19.32
CA ALA A 106 2.51 12.66 19.94
C ALA A 106 2.00 13.69 18.92
N ALA A 107 2.88 14.31 18.15
CA ALA A 107 2.53 15.26 17.10
C ALA A 107 1.72 14.61 15.98
N VAL A 108 2.13 13.42 15.53
CA VAL A 108 1.41 12.65 14.50
C VAL A 108 0.03 12.22 15.01
N ARG A 109 -0.07 11.75 16.25
CA ARG A 109 -1.35 11.40 16.89
C ARG A 109 -2.28 12.61 17.01
N ALA A 110 -1.72 13.77 17.36
CA ALA A 110 -2.47 15.02 17.40
C ALA A 110 -2.99 15.43 16.00
N PHE A 111 -2.20 15.23 14.94
CA PHE A 111 -2.65 15.43 13.57
C PHE A 111 -3.82 14.50 13.22
N ALA A 112 -3.70 13.21 13.48
CA ALA A 112 -4.76 12.23 13.21
C ALA A 112 -6.06 12.59 13.95
N THR A 113 -5.95 12.95 15.23
CA THR A 113 -7.10 13.34 16.06
C THR A 113 -7.79 14.61 15.54
N ARG A 114 -7.02 15.67 15.21
CA ARG A 114 -7.57 16.92 14.65
C ARG A 114 -8.32 16.69 13.33
N ASN A 115 -7.85 15.73 12.53
CA ASN A 115 -8.48 15.38 11.26
C ASN A 115 -9.51 14.26 11.38
N LYS A 116 -9.86 13.83 12.59
CA LYS A 116 -10.86 12.78 12.89
C LYS A 116 -10.59 11.48 12.12
N MET A 117 -9.32 11.13 11.95
CA MET A 117 -8.94 9.93 11.21
C MET A 117 -9.28 8.66 11.99
N THR A 118 -9.96 7.72 11.33
CA THR A 118 -10.28 6.40 11.89
C THR A 118 -9.37 5.31 11.35
N ALA A 119 -8.65 5.58 10.26
CA ALA A 119 -7.66 4.66 9.70
C ALA A 119 -6.47 4.50 10.64
N THR A 120 -5.89 3.31 10.68
CA THR A 120 -4.65 3.06 11.41
C THR A 120 -3.50 3.88 10.82
N VAL A 121 -2.78 4.59 11.71
CA VAL A 121 -1.62 5.40 11.33
C VAL A 121 -0.35 4.57 11.50
N LEU A 122 0.42 4.47 10.42
CA LEU A 122 1.70 3.79 10.36
C LEU A 122 2.84 4.81 10.25
N ARG A 123 3.99 4.48 10.82
CA ARG A 123 5.21 5.28 10.76
C ARG A 123 6.18 4.72 9.72
N ASP A 124 6.60 5.54 8.79
CA ASP A 124 7.67 5.26 7.83
C ASP A 124 8.62 6.46 7.79
N ALA A 125 9.46 6.57 8.81
CA ALA A 125 10.34 7.73 8.95
C ALA A 125 11.14 8.01 7.66
N ASP A 126 11.03 9.25 7.18
CA ASP A 126 11.64 9.72 5.94
C ASP A 126 11.22 8.93 4.68
N GLY A 127 10.16 8.11 4.76
CA GLY A 127 9.65 7.30 3.64
C GLY A 127 10.56 6.14 3.23
N ALA A 128 11.43 5.70 4.13
CA ALA A 128 12.50 4.74 3.82
C ALA A 128 11.98 3.40 3.28
N ALA A 129 10.83 2.93 3.77
CA ALA A 129 10.25 1.65 3.36
C ALA A 129 9.29 1.77 2.18
N THR A 130 8.60 2.90 2.00
CA THR A 130 7.50 3.01 1.05
C THR A 130 7.81 3.80 -0.21
N LEU A 131 8.50 4.95 -0.12
CA LEU A 131 8.62 5.86 -1.27
C LEU A 131 9.26 5.19 -2.48
N LYS A 132 10.47 4.66 -2.34
CA LYS A 132 11.16 3.96 -3.44
C LYS A 132 10.42 2.69 -3.86
N LYS A 133 9.88 1.95 -2.88
CA LYS A 133 9.21 0.67 -3.11
C LYS A 133 7.98 0.81 -3.99
N PHE A 134 7.18 1.82 -3.76
CA PHE A 134 5.94 2.10 -4.47
C PHE A 134 6.08 3.20 -5.53
N LYS A 135 7.33 3.60 -5.86
CA LYS A 135 7.64 4.64 -6.86
C LYS A 135 6.93 5.97 -6.57
N VAL A 136 6.79 6.32 -5.30
CA VAL A 136 6.17 7.58 -4.88
C VAL A 136 7.22 8.68 -4.95
N ASP A 137 7.05 9.60 -5.89
CA ASP A 137 7.91 10.74 -6.16
C ASP A 137 7.32 12.08 -5.69
N GLN A 138 6.03 12.08 -5.36
CA GLN A 138 5.31 13.26 -4.88
C GLN A 138 4.46 12.90 -3.66
N LEU A 139 4.45 13.78 -2.65
CA LEU A 139 3.61 13.67 -1.47
C LEU A 139 2.63 14.85 -1.37
N PRO A 140 1.41 14.60 -0.90
CA PRO A 140 0.80 13.34 -0.53
C PRO A 140 0.40 12.49 -1.74
N SER A 141 0.41 11.16 -1.58
CA SER A 141 0.00 10.19 -2.61
C SER A 141 -0.80 9.05 -2.02
N PHE A 142 -1.47 8.29 -2.91
CA PHE A 142 -2.13 7.05 -2.55
C PHE A 142 -1.60 5.90 -3.41
N VAL A 143 -1.50 4.71 -2.83
CA VAL A 143 -1.21 3.46 -3.54
C VAL A 143 -2.29 2.47 -3.18
N VAL A 144 -2.89 1.84 -4.20
CA VAL A 144 -3.87 0.76 -4.03
C VAL A 144 -3.16 -0.56 -4.31
N ILE A 145 -3.26 -1.50 -3.39
CA ILE A 145 -2.63 -2.83 -3.47
C ILE A 145 -3.76 -3.85 -3.61
N ASP A 146 -3.68 -4.70 -4.63
CA ASP A 146 -4.68 -5.73 -4.89
C ASP A 146 -4.63 -6.89 -3.87
N LYS A 147 -5.59 -7.81 -3.93
CA LYS A 147 -5.68 -9.01 -3.06
C LYS A 147 -4.46 -9.93 -3.15
N ASN A 148 -3.70 -9.85 -4.24
CA ASN A 148 -2.47 -10.62 -4.46
C ASN A 148 -1.23 -9.89 -3.93
N GLY A 149 -1.37 -8.62 -3.50
CA GLY A 149 -0.29 -7.78 -3.02
C GLY A 149 0.44 -7.01 -4.13
N ASN A 150 -0.14 -6.84 -5.32
CA ASN A 150 0.43 -6.03 -6.38
C ASN A 150 -0.01 -4.57 -6.22
N PRO A 151 0.94 -3.62 -6.17
CA PRO A 151 0.60 -2.20 -6.06
C PRO A 151 0.20 -1.61 -7.41
N SER A 152 -0.72 -0.64 -7.38
CA SER A 152 -0.95 0.29 -8.48
C SER A 152 0.23 1.26 -8.66
N GLU A 153 0.26 2.00 -9.77
CA GLU A 153 0.98 3.26 -9.81
C GLU A 153 0.38 4.25 -8.78
N PRO A 154 1.19 5.18 -8.23
CA PRO A 154 0.71 6.14 -7.24
C PRO A 154 -0.37 7.09 -7.79
N TYR A 155 -1.41 7.33 -7.01
CA TYR A 155 -2.37 8.40 -7.23
C TYR A 155 -1.87 9.65 -6.50
N ALA A 156 -1.27 10.57 -7.24
CA ALA A 156 -0.77 11.85 -6.77
C ALA A 156 -1.64 13.02 -7.27
N GLY A 157 -1.23 14.26 -7.02
CA GLY A 157 -1.90 15.43 -7.56
C GLY A 157 -3.05 15.93 -6.69
N LEU A 158 -2.93 15.77 -5.35
CA LEU A 158 -3.79 16.50 -4.43
C LEU A 158 -3.65 18.00 -4.66
N ASP A 159 -4.79 18.68 -4.72
CA ASP A 159 -4.91 20.11 -4.92
C ASP A 159 -5.71 20.70 -3.74
N PRO A 160 -5.49 21.96 -3.35
CA PRO A 160 -6.35 22.65 -2.38
C PRO A 160 -7.82 22.74 -2.80
N ASP A 161 -8.11 22.64 -4.10
CA ASP A 161 -9.48 22.67 -4.62
C ASP A 161 -10.26 21.42 -4.22
N ALA A 162 -11.48 21.65 -3.72
CA ALA A 162 -12.35 20.57 -3.26
C ALA A 162 -12.79 19.63 -4.40
N THR A 163 -12.99 20.17 -5.60
CA THR A 163 -13.41 19.39 -6.79
C THR A 163 -12.28 18.45 -7.21
N ALA A 164 -11.03 18.92 -7.23
CA ALA A 164 -9.86 18.10 -7.52
C ALA A 164 -9.68 16.99 -6.48
N THR A 165 -9.87 17.31 -5.20
CA THR A 165 -9.85 16.33 -4.10
C THR A 165 -10.92 15.26 -4.28
N ASP A 166 -12.14 15.64 -4.65
CA ASP A 166 -13.24 14.70 -4.92
C ASP A 166 -13.00 13.83 -6.16
N ASN A 167 -12.43 14.39 -7.22
CA ASN A 167 -12.07 13.65 -8.43
C ASN A 167 -11.01 12.59 -8.12
N LEU A 168 -9.99 12.93 -7.36
CA LEU A 168 -8.96 11.98 -6.92
C LEU A 168 -9.58 10.87 -6.04
N ALA A 169 -10.44 11.24 -5.09
CA ALA A 169 -11.14 10.26 -4.25
C ALA A 169 -11.98 9.29 -5.10
N ASN A 170 -12.70 9.80 -6.11
CA ASN A 170 -13.53 8.98 -6.99
C ASN A 170 -12.68 8.04 -7.87
N SER A 171 -11.52 8.49 -8.35
CA SER A 171 -10.57 7.65 -9.08
C SER A 171 -10.05 6.48 -8.23
N ILE A 172 -9.71 6.76 -6.97
CA ILE A 172 -9.27 5.73 -6.02
C ILE A 172 -10.43 4.76 -5.72
N ILE A 173 -11.64 5.26 -5.51
CA ILE A 173 -12.85 4.44 -5.30
C ILE A 173 -13.07 3.49 -6.49
N GLN A 174 -13.01 3.99 -7.73
CA GLN A 174 -13.16 3.16 -8.92
C GLN A 174 -12.08 2.08 -9.02
N ALA A 175 -10.83 2.40 -8.62
CA ALA A 175 -9.75 1.42 -8.59
C ALA A 175 -10.02 0.31 -7.55
N ILE A 176 -10.48 0.67 -6.36
CA ILE A 176 -10.83 -0.29 -5.30
C ILE A 176 -12.02 -1.16 -5.73
N ASP A 177 -13.10 -0.54 -6.23
CA ASP A 177 -14.34 -1.25 -6.61
C ASP A 177 -14.08 -2.30 -7.73
N LYS A 178 -13.07 -2.09 -8.58
CA LYS A 178 -12.63 -3.08 -9.60
C LYS A 178 -11.88 -4.28 -9.02
N LEU A 179 -11.36 -4.18 -7.80
CA LEU A 179 -10.54 -5.20 -7.14
C LEU A 179 -11.34 -6.04 -6.12
N LEU A 180 -12.56 -5.61 -5.81
CA LEU A 180 -13.45 -6.32 -4.88
C LEU A 180 -14.20 -7.46 -5.57
#